data_b584c274c7f76143c128657e9ccfec47
#
_entry.id   b584c274c7f76143c128657e9ccfec47
#
_cell.length_a   1.000
_cell.length_b   1.000
_cell.length_c   1.000
_cell.angle_alpha   90.00
_cell.angle_beta   90.00
_cell.angle_gamma   90.00
#
_symmetry.space_group_name_H-M   'P 1'
#
loop_
_entity.id
_entity.type
_entity.pdbx_description
1 polymer ?
#
loop_
_entity_poly.entity_id
_entity_poly.type
_entity_poly.pdbx_seq_one_letter_code
_entity_poly.pdbx_strand_id
1 'polypeptide(L)'
;MDSSAKFDETSERFQGTKAVVAELEPDLRARLERTALLAYRALRVRDYGRVDMRVNASGEIYVLEVNAACYLERSAEFAMAASAAGLAYTEIIQQIADMALARGKHHERRGTPLATRKNGHARANRAGRARTRHHRRAR
;
A
#
# COMPACT_ATOMS: atom_id res chain seq x y z
N MET A 1 0.61 -16.72 -14.68
CA MET A 1 1.77 -16.78 -13.77
C MET A 1 1.38 -17.72 -12.66
N ASP A 2 2.13 -18.78 -12.47
CA ASP A 2 1.81 -19.82 -11.48
C ASP A 2 2.10 -19.30 -10.06
N SER A 3 1.27 -19.65 -9.09
CA SER A 3 1.40 -19.22 -7.69
C SER A 3 2.72 -19.65 -7.04
N SER A 4 3.28 -20.80 -7.46
CA SER A 4 4.57 -21.28 -6.97
C SER A 4 5.74 -20.35 -7.31
N ALA A 5 5.69 -19.67 -8.43
CA ALA A 5 6.72 -18.70 -8.81
C ALA A 5 6.66 -17.39 -8.00
N LYS A 6 5.57 -17.13 -7.27
CA LYS A 6 5.33 -15.89 -6.54
C LYS A 6 5.45 -16.04 -5.02
N PHE A 7 5.17 -17.22 -4.48
CA PHE A 7 5.01 -17.40 -3.02
C PHE A 7 5.81 -18.59 -2.45
N ASP A 8 6.41 -19.42 -3.28
CA ASP A 8 7.23 -20.56 -2.81
C ASP A 8 8.70 -20.28 -3.07
N GLU A 9 9.40 -19.75 -2.06
CA GLU A 9 10.81 -19.39 -2.10
C GLU A 9 11.74 -20.59 -2.39
N THR A 10 11.25 -21.82 -2.17
CA THR A 10 12.02 -23.04 -2.41
C THR A 10 11.85 -23.57 -3.83
N SER A 11 10.88 -23.06 -4.59
CA SER A 11 10.63 -23.50 -5.96
C SER A 11 11.74 -23.06 -6.91
N GLU A 12 12.12 -23.93 -7.85
CA GLU A 12 13.08 -23.59 -8.91
C GLU A 12 12.63 -22.37 -9.73
N ARG A 13 11.32 -22.17 -9.87
CA ARG A 13 10.74 -21.03 -10.59
C ARG A 13 10.89 -19.72 -9.82
N PHE A 14 10.76 -19.75 -8.51
CA PHE A 14 11.03 -18.57 -7.65
C PHE A 14 12.52 -18.24 -7.68
N GLN A 15 13.39 -19.22 -7.50
CA GLN A 15 14.84 -19.05 -7.53
C GLN A 15 15.36 -18.63 -8.92
N GLY A 16 14.67 -19.03 -9.99
CA GLY A 16 14.98 -18.61 -11.36
C GLY A 16 14.49 -17.20 -11.73
N THR A 17 13.64 -16.58 -10.90
CA THR A 17 13.11 -15.23 -11.16
C THR A 17 13.93 -14.22 -10.38
N LYS A 18 14.77 -13.46 -11.07
CA LYS A 18 15.63 -12.43 -10.47
C LYS A 18 15.23 -11.06 -11.00
N ALA A 19 15.00 -10.11 -10.09
CA ALA A 19 14.83 -8.71 -10.44
C ALA A 19 16.20 -8.11 -10.85
N VAL A 20 16.21 -7.40 -11.95
CA VAL A 20 17.39 -6.68 -12.45
C VAL A 20 17.02 -5.28 -12.87
N VAL A 21 17.94 -4.33 -12.73
CA VAL A 21 17.79 -3.00 -13.30
C VAL A 21 18.04 -3.11 -14.81
N ALA A 22 17.01 -2.80 -15.60
CA ALA A 22 17.09 -2.90 -17.05
C ALA A 22 17.82 -1.68 -17.64
N GLU A 23 18.74 -1.92 -18.53
CA GLU A 23 19.27 -0.89 -19.44
C GLU A 23 18.29 -0.74 -20.59
N LEU A 24 17.72 0.45 -20.75
CA LEU A 24 16.70 0.73 -21.74
C LEU A 24 17.16 1.84 -22.68
N GLU A 25 16.77 1.71 -23.94
CA GLU A 25 16.91 2.80 -24.92
C GLU A 25 16.18 4.05 -24.41
N PRO A 26 16.75 5.26 -24.60
CA PRO A 26 16.22 6.49 -24.02
C PRO A 26 14.76 6.78 -24.38
N ASP A 27 14.32 6.49 -25.60
CA ASP A 27 12.93 6.68 -26.03
C ASP A 27 11.97 5.73 -25.29
N LEU A 28 12.33 4.45 -25.22
CA LEU A 28 11.52 3.47 -24.51
C LEU A 28 11.41 3.82 -23.01
N ARG A 29 12.52 4.22 -22.40
CA ARG A 29 12.56 4.67 -21.01
C ARG A 29 11.61 5.84 -20.78
N ALA A 30 11.68 6.88 -21.62
CA ALA A 30 10.81 8.05 -21.50
C ALA A 30 9.33 7.71 -21.68
N ARG A 31 9.00 6.77 -22.56
CA ARG A 31 7.64 6.27 -22.76
C ARG A 31 7.13 5.49 -21.55
N LEU A 32 7.95 4.62 -20.97
CA LEU A 32 7.62 3.86 -19.74
C LEU A 32 7.39 4.80 -18.56
N GLU A 33 8.29 5.76 -18.34
CA GLU A 33 8.17 6.76 -17.26
C GLU A 33 6.88 7.57 -17.40
N ARG A 34 6.56 8.04 -18.61
CA ARG A 34 5.30 8.76 -18.89
C ARG A 34 4.08 7.89 -18.62
N THR A 35 4.09 6.65 -19.07
CA THR A 35 2.98 5.70 -18.86
C THR A 35 2.79 5.41 -17.39
N ALA A 36 3.87 5.18 -16.65
CA ALA A 36 3.83 4.97 -15.21
C ALA A 36 3.21 6.17 -14.46
N LEU A 37 3.64 7.39 -14.79
CA LEU A 37 3.12 8.61 -14.19
C LEU A 37 1.63 8.83 -14.51
N LEU A 38 1.20 8.52 -15.73
CA LEU A 38 -0.23 8.60 -16.09
C LEU A 38 -1.07 7.61 -15.30
N ALA A 39 -0.64 6.35 -15.20
CA ALA A 39 -1.33 5.32 -14.42
C ALA A 39 -1.38 5.67 -12.92
N TYR A 40 -0.25 6.11 -12.36
CA TYR A 40 -0.13 6.58 -10.98
C TYR A 40 -1.14 7.69 -10.66
N ARG A 41 -1.22 8.71 -11.53
CA ARG A 41 -2.13 9.85 -11.37
C ARG A 41 -3.60 9.47 -11.56
N ALA A 42 -3.91 8.65 -12.56
CA ALA A 42 -5.26 8.19 -12.86
C ALA A 42 -5.87 7.44 -11.67
N LEU A 43 -5.08 6.61 -11.00
CA LEU A 43 -5.50 5.85 -9.82
C LEU A 43 -5.32 6.63 -8.51
N ARG A 44 -4.88 7.89 -8.56
CA ARG A 44 -4.67 8.75 -7.39
C ARG A 44 -3.77 8.11 -6.33
N VAL A 45 -2.77 7.36 -6.77
CA VAL A 45 -1.75 6.80 -5.88
C VAL A 45 -1.02 7.95 -5.17
N ARG A 46 -0.62 7.73 -3.94
CA ARG A 46 0.02 8.76 -3.09
C ARG A 46 1.37 8.28 -2.62
N ASP A 47 2.27 9.24 -2.48
CA ASP A 47 3.60 9.11 -1.89
C ASP A 47 4.52 8.19 -2.71
N TYR A 48 4.22 6.91 -2.79
CA TYR A 48 5.00 5.94 -3.55
C TYR A 48 4.11 4.87 -4.17
N GLY A 49 4.64 4.11 -5.10
CA GLY A 49 3.96 2.99 -5.72
C GLY A 49 4.83 2.32 -6.78
N ARG A 50 4.45 1.12 -7.18
CA ARG A 50 5.06 0.37 -8.28
C ARG A 50 4.04 0.18 -9.38
N VAL A 51 4.45 0.42 -10.62
CA VAL A 51 3.64 0.17 -11.80
C VAL A 51 4.27 -0.97 -12.57
N ASP A 52 3.56 -2.09 -12.66
CA ASP A 52 4.02 -3.26 -13.38
C ASP A 52 3.54 -3.15 -14.83
N MET A 53 4.49 -3.22 -15.76
CA MET A 53 4.24 -3.04 -17.19
C MET A 53 4.86 -4.16 -18.00
N ARG A 54 4.30 -4.39 -19.18
CA ARG A 54 4.85 -5.29 -20.18
C ARG A 54 5.04 -4.55 -21.48
N VAL A 55 6.17 -4.79 -22.13
CA VAL A 55 6.46 -4.30 -23.48
C VAL A 55 6.46 -5.49 -24.42
N ASN A 56 5.73 -5.41 -25.52
CA ASN A 56 5.74 -6.45 -26.54
C ASN A 56 6.87 -6.22 -27.57
N ALA A 57 7.00 -7.14 -28.52
CA ALA A 57 8.05 -7.07 -29.55
C ALA A 57 7.92 -5.86 -30.49
N SER A 58 6.72 -5.29 -30.63
CA SER A 58 6.47 -4.05 -31.39
C SER A 58 6.71 -2.77 -30.58
N GLY A 59 7.13 -2.88 -29.32
CA GLY A 59 7.41 -1.75 -28.45
C GLY A 59 6.16 -1.12 -27.83
N GLU A 60 5.00 -1.78 -27.89
CA GLU A 60 3.78 -1.33 -27.21
C GLU A 60 3.84 -1.62 -25.72
N ILE A 61 3.38 -0.67 -24.90
CA ILE A 61 3.45 -0.72 -23.45
C ILE A 61 2.05 -1.03 -22.88
N TYR A 62 1.96 -2.05 -22.05
CA TYR A 62 0.75 -2.46 -21.36
C TYR A 62 0.96 -2.34 -19.85
N VAL A 63 0.11 -1.57 -19.17
CA VAL A 63 0.07 -1.52 -17.70
C VAL A 63 -0.68 -2.76 -17.21
N LEU A 64 -0.02 -3.57 -16.41
CA LEU A 64 -0.60 -4.79 -15.82
C LEU A 64 -1.19 -4.51 -14.45
N GLU A 65 -0.46 -3.79 -13.61
CA GLU A 65 -0.84 -3.53 -12.22
C GLU A 65 -0.24 -2.22 -11.73
N VAL A 66 -0.95 -1.55 -10.83
CA VAL A 66 -0.41 -0.43 -10.04
C VAL A 66 -0.53 -0.78 -8.57
N ASN A 67 0.59 -0.99 -7.91
CA ASN A 67 0.67 -1.37 -6.52
C ASN A 67 0.99 -0.14 -5.65
N ALA A 68 -0.02 0.37 -4.94
CA ALA A 68 0.10 1.53 -4.06
C ALA A 68 0.69 1.21 -2.67
N ALA A 69 0.96 -0.07 -2.39
CA ALA A 69 1.53 -0.56 -1.14
C ALA A 69 2.60 -1.63 -1.42
N CYS A 70 3.49 -1.36 -2.39
CA CYS A 70 4.57 -2.28 -2.71
C CYS A 70 5.56 -2.39 -1.54
N TYR A 71 6.31 -3.49 -1.52
CA TYR A 71 7.29 -3.75 -0.46
C TYR A 71 8.37 -2.67 -0.43
N LEU A 72 8.67 -2.20 0.78
CA LEU A 72 9.72 -1.20 1.06
C LEU A 72 10.99 -1.80 1.62
N GLU A 73 11.12 -3.12 1.63
CA GLU A 73 12.34 -3.79 2.07
C GLU A 73 13.54 -3.39 1.19
N ARG A 74 14.74 -3.38 1.78
CA ARG A 74 15.97 -2.99 1.06
C ARG A 74 16.26 -3.86 -0.16
N SER A 75 15.85 -5.13 -0.12
CA SER A 75 16.01 -6.11 -1.20
C SER A 75 14.86 -6.10 -2.21
N ALA A 76 13.79 -5.33 -1.96
CA ALA A 76 12.65 -5.26 -2.85
C ALA A 76 12.93 -4.38 -4.08
N GLU A 77 12.19 -4.64 -5.15
CA GLU A 77 12.38 -3.99 -6.46
C GLU A 77 12.27 -2.46 -6.38
N PHE A 78 11.39 -1.94 -5.50
CA PHE A 78 11.23 -0.50 -5.31
C PHE A 78 12.53 0.14 -4.77
N ALA A 79 13.12 -0.45 -3.73
CA ALA A 79 14.36 0.04 -3.15
C ALA A 79 15.55 -0.13 -4.11
N MET A 80 15.59 -1.22 -4.87
CA MET A 80 16.60 -1.47 -5.90
C MET A 80 16.53 -0.42 -7.01
N ALA A 81 15.33 -0.11 -7.51
CA ALA A 81 15.14 0.90 -8.55
C ALA A 81 15.54 2.30 -8.07
N ALA A 82 15.18 2.65 -6.83
CA ALA A 82 15.54 3.93 -6.25
C ALA A 82 17.06 4.07 -6.00
N SER A 83 17.71 2.99 -5.56
CA SER A 83 19.18 2.93 -5.43
C SER A 83 19.86 3.11 -6.77
N ALA A 84 19.35 2.48 -7.83
CA ALA A 84 19.87 2.67 -9.20
C ALA A 84 19.67 4.10 -9.72
N ALA A 85 18.67 4.83 -9.19
CA ALA A 85 18.46 6.25 -9.47
C ALA A 85 19.29 7.17 -8.54
N GLY A 86 20.19 6.63 -7.72
CA GLY A 86 21.10 7.39 -6.85
C GLY A 86 20.51 7.80 -5.49
N LEU A 87 19.34 7.27 -5.10
CA LEU A 87 18.73 7.56 -3.80
C LEU A 87 19.15 6.54 -2.75
N ALA A 88 19.64 6.98 -1.60
CA ALA A 88 19.88 6.09 -0.48
C ALA A 88 18.57 5.61 0.14
N TYR A 89 18.56 4.39 0.67
CA TYR A 89 17.35 3.80 1.24
C TYR A 89 16.71 4.67 2.35
N THR A 90 17.53 5.25 3.22
CA THR A 90 17.05 6.14 4.28
C THR A 90 16.40 7.40 3.73
N GLU A 91 16.92 7.94 2.64
CA GLU A 91 16.35 9.10 1.95
C GLU A 91 14.98 8.79 1.36
N ILE A 92 14.82 7.60 0.78
CA ILE A 92 13.52 7.16 0.24
C ILE A 92 12.47 7.10 1.35
N ILE A 93 12.79 6.44 2.46
CA ILE A 93 11.87 6.30 3.60
C ILE A 93 11.55 7.68 4.19
N GLN A 94 12.54 8.55 4.31
CA GLN A 94 12.35 9.92 4.79
C GLN A 94 11.42 10.70 3.86
N GLN A 95 11.63 10.66 2.55
CA GLN A 95 10.77 11.35 1.57
C GLN A 95 9.31 10.88 1.64
N ILE A 96 9.08 9.56 1.77
CA ILE A 96 7.72 9.01 1.93
C ILE A 96 7.07 9.56 3.20
N ALA A 97 7.80 9.58 4.32
CA ALA A 97 7.31 10.11 5.59
C ALA A 97 7.00 11.61 5.49
N ASP A 98 7.87 12.38 4.87
CA ASP A 98 7.70 13.83 4.71
C ASP A 98 6.49 14.18 3.84
N MET A 99 6.26 13.45 2.74
CA MET A 99 5.07 13.60 1.91
C MET A 99 3.79 13.31 2.70
N ALA A 100 3.79 12.26 3.52
CA ALA A 100 2.65 11.91 4.37
C ALA A 100 2.37 12.98 5.43
N LEU A 101 3.41 13.51 6.09
CA LEU A 101 3.30 14.58 7.09
C LEU A 101 2.82 15.90 6.47
N ALA A 102 3.32 16.27 5.30
CA ALA A 102 2.89 17.46 4.57
C ALA A 102 1.39 17.39 4.24
N ARG A 103 0.90 16.23 3.85
CA ARG A 103 -0.50 15.98 3.56
C ARG A 103 -1.38 16.09 4.82
N GLY A 104 -0.91 15.58 5.97
CA GLY A 104 -1.60 15.69 7.26
C GLY A 104 -1.81 17.15 7.67
N LYS A 105 -0.77 17.98 7.59
CA LYS A 105 -0.85 19.41 7.89
C LYS A 105 -1.83 20.17 6.98
N HIS A 106 -1.95 19.75 5.72
CA HIS A 106 -2.92 20.34 4.78
C HIS A 106 -4.37 19.99 5.14
N HIS A 107 -4.58 18.81 5.71
CA HIS A 107 -5.91 18.34 6.12
C HIS A 107 -6.40 19.09 7.37
N GLU A 108 -5.52 19.29 8.35
CA GLU A 108 -5.81 20.08 9.56
C GLU A 108 -6.16 21.53 9.23
N ARG A 109 -5.45 22.17 8.29
CA ARG A 109 -5.71 23.55 7.86
C ARG A 109 -7.05 23.72 7.14
N ARG A 110 -7.63 22.64 6.57
CA ARG A 110 -8.93 22.68 5.90
C ARG A 110 -10.11 22.40 6.84
N GLY A 111 -9.88 22.25 8.14
CA GLY A 111 -10.94 22.19 9.15
C GLY A 111 -11.80 20.93 9.13
N THR A 112 -11.31 19.84 8.58
CA THR A 112 -11.98 18.55 8.71
C THR A 112 -11.32 17.79 9.86
N PRO A 113 -11.96 17.68 11.06
CA PRO A 113 -11.40 16.88 12.15
C PRO A 113 -11.29 15.43 11.68
N LEU A 114 -10.11 14.84 11.85
CA LEU A 114 -10.00 13.38 11.82
C LEU A 114 -10.98 12.84 12.86
N ALA A 115 -12.01 12.13 12.40
CA ALA A 115 -12.96 11.47 13.29
C ALA A 115 -12.18 10.47 14.14
N THR A 116 -11.83 10.87 15.35
CA THR A 116 -11.32 9.95 16.36
C THR A 116 -12.44 8.98 16.66
N ARG A 117 -12.35 7.79 16.13
CA ARG A 117 -13.21 6.66 16.48
C ARG A 117 -13.00 6.36 17.96
N LYS A 118 -13.80 6.98 18.82
CA LYS A 118 -13.90 6.59 20.22
C LYS A 118 -14.46 5.17 20.24
N ASN A 119 -13.62 4.19 20.53
CA ASN A 119 -14.05 2.85 20.88
C ASN A 119 -14.78 2.92 22.23
N GLY A 120 -16.07 3.21 22.17
CA GLY A 120 -16.95 3.15 23.32
C GLY A 120 -17.32 1.69 23.63
N HIS A 121 -16.48 1.02 24.39
CA HIS A 121 -16.92 -0.18 25.11
C HIS A 121 -17.81 0.27 26.26
N ALA A 122 -19.10 0.47 25.99
CA ALA A 122 -20.11 0.60 27.04
C ALA A 122 -20.27 -0.78 27.71
N ARG A 123 -19.65 -0.96 28.87
CA ARG A 123 -19.98 -2.04 29.80
C ARG A 123 -21.40 -1.79 30.29
N ALA A 124 -22.35 -2.58 29.81
CA ALA A 124 -23.68 -2.66 30.37
C ALA A 124 -23.60 -3.28 31.76
N ASN A 125 -23.69 -2.43 32.78
CA ASN A 125 -23.82 -2.83 34.18
C ASN A 125 -25.26 -3.27 34.40
N ARG A 126 -25.51 -4.58 34.46
CA ARG A 126 -26.79 -5.17 34.86
C ARG A 126 -26.88 -5.15 36.37
N ALA A 127 -27.36 -4.05 36.90
CA ALA A 127 -27.76 -3.99 38.31
C ALA A 127 -29.06 -4.76 38.51
N GLY A 128 -29.04 -5.69 39.44
CA GLY A 128 -30.17 -6.53 39.84
C GLY A 128 -31.31 -5.70 40.43
N ARG A 129 -32.53 -6.09 40.11
CA ARG A 129 -33.70 -5.76 40.88
C ARG A 129 -34.29 -7.07 41.39
N ALA A 130 -34.03 -7.31 42.67
CA ALA A 130 -34.86 -8.19 43.52
C ALA A 130 -36.28 -7.63 43.56
N ARG A 131 -37.26 -8.44 43.30
CA ARG A 131 -38.64 -8.18 43.69
C ARG A 131 -39.17 -9.31 44.52
N THR A 132 -39.46 -8.93 45.76
CA THR A 132 -40.13 -9.52 46.87
C THR A 132 -41.41 -10.29 46.55
N ARG A 133 -41.57 -11.38 47.30
CA ARG A 133 -42.76 -12.20 47.54
C ARG A 133 -43.98 -11.36 47.83
N HIS A 134 -45.13 -11.80 47.34
CA HIS A 134 -46.36 -11.67 48.05
C HIS A 134 -47.19 -12.97 47.95
N HIS A 135 -47.40 -13.50 49.12
CA HIS A 135 -48.41 -14.54 49.45
C HIS A 135 -49.81 -14.01 49.15
N ARG A 136 -50.67 -14.81 48.57
CA ARG A 136 -52.07 -14.90 49.09
C ARG A 136 -52.70 -16.25 48.82
N ARG A 137 -53.25 -16.78 49.85
CA ARG A 137 -54.06 -17.99 50.02
C ARG A 137 -55.44 -17.87 49.36
N ALA A 138 -56.04 -19.07 49.27
CA ALA A 138 -57.47 -19.46 49.37
C ALA A 138 -58.24 -19.59 48.08
N ARG A 139 -58.75 -20.58 47.80
CA ARG A 139 -59.72 -21.67 48.13
C ARG A 139 -59.83 -22.59 46.92
#